data_e577bfcb475bccba2a531c3bcba146e7
#
_entry.id   e577bfcb475bccba2a531c3bcba146e7
#
_cell.length_a   1.000
_cell.length_b   1.000
_cell.length_c   1.000
_cell.angle_alpha   90.00
_cell.angle_beta   90.00
_cell.angle_gamma   90.00
#
_symmetry.space_group_name_H-M   'P 1'
#
loop_
_entity.id
_entity.type
_entity.pdbx_description
1 polymer ?
#
loop_
_entity_poly.entity_id
_entity_poly.type
_entity_poly.pdbx_seq_one_letter_code
_entity_poly.pdbx_strand_id
1 'polypeptide(L)'
;MQVTRRQFFRICTAGVGSSSLAALGFAPGEALAEVRAFKLARATETRNTCPYCSVGCGLLMYSLGDKAKNAHAEIIHIEGDPDHPVNRGTLCPKGAGLLDFVHSPNRLQYPEYRAPGGKEWQRISWDDAFSRIARLMKDDRDRHFIAKNDKGETVNRWLTTGFLAASASSNETGYLTHKVVRSMGVLGFDNQARV
;
A
#
# COMPACT_ATOMS: atom_id res chain seq x y z
N MET A 1 -29.17 -25.07 1.03
CA MET A 1 -29.33 -23.84 0.24
C MET A 1 -28.62 -22.73 1.02
N GLN A 2 -27.49 -22.27 0.51
CA GLN A 2 -26.78 -21.13 1.15
C GLN A 2 -27.33 -19.84 0.53
N VAL A 3 -28.00 -19.03 1.34
CA VAL A 3 -28.51 -17.73 0.95
C VAL A 3 -27.43 -16.70 1.18
N THR A 4 -27.00 -15.99 0.13
CA THR A 4 -26.03 -14.88 0.26
C THR A 4 -26.68 -13.69 1.00
N ARG A 5 -25.87 -12.84 1.68
CA ARG A 5 -26.36 -11.62 2.34
C ARG A 5 -27.24 -10.77 1.43
N ARG A 6 -26.87 -10.66 0.16
CA ARG A 6 -27.61 -9.88 -0.84
C ARG A 6 -28.98 -10.52 -1.18
N GLN A 7 -29.04 -11.84 -1.24
CA GLN A 7 -30.30 -12.59 -1.43
C GLN A 7 -31.16 -12.50 -0.18
N PHE A 8 -30.58 -12.58 1.02
CA PHE A 8 -31.30 -12.39 2.27
C PHE A 8 -31.98 -11.01 2.32
N PHE A 9 -31.28 -9.93 2.03
CA PHE A 9 -31.85 -8.59 1.98
C PHE A 9 -32.96 -8.46 0.90
N ARG A 10 -32.80 -9.06 -0.28
CA ARG A 10 -33.85 -9.09 -1.31
C ARG A 10 -35.08 -9.86 -0.87
N ILE A 11 -34.90 -10.97 -0.14
CA ILE A 11 -36.01 -11.76 0.40
C ILE A 11 -36.73 -10.96 1.51
N CYS A 12 -35.99 -10.30 2.40
CA CYS A 12 -36.56 -9.45 3.45
C CYS A 12 -37.34 -8.25 2.88
N THR A 13 -36.83 -7.63 1.80
CA THR A 13 -37.55 -6.52 1.13
C THR A 13 -38.76 -6.97 0.31
N ALA A 14 -38.75 -8.19 -0.24
CA ALA A 14 -39.86 -8.74 -1.02
C ALA A 14 -40.90 -9.49 -0.18
N GLY A 15 -40.52 -9.96 1.01
CA GLY A 15 -41.38 -10.85 1.83
C GLY A 15 -42.18 -10.15 2.92
N VAL A 16 -41.92 -8.86 3.21
CA VAL A 16 -42.75 -8.10 4.16
C VAL A 16 -43.79 -7.37 3.35
N GLY A 17 -44.92 -8.04 3.11
CA GLY A 17 -46.07 -7.42 2.50
C GLY A 17 -46.41 -6.11 3.24
N SER A 18 -46.46 -5.04 2.49
CA SER A 18 -46.67 -3.65 2.94
C SER A 18 -47.93 -3.42 3.79
N SER A 19 -48.80 -4.44 3.94
CA SER A 19 -50.05 -4.35 4.66
C SER A 19 -49.98 -4.63 6.16
N SER A 20 -49.02 -5.43 6.63
CA SER A 20 -48.93 -5.80 8.07
C SER A 20 -48.13 -4.80 8.90
N LEU A 21 -47.14 -4.10 8.31
CA LEU A 21 -46.37 -3.07 9.00
C LEU A 21 -47.11 -1.73 9.10
N ALA A 22 -47.93 -1.41 8.11
CA ALA A 22 -48.81 -0.24 8.18
C ALA A 22 -49.89 -0.37 9.29
N ALA A 23 -50.36 -1.61 9.56
CA ALA A 23 -51.28 -1.88 10.67
C ALA A 23 -50.62 -1.72 12.07
N LEU A 24 -49.30 -1.75 12.15
CA LEU A 24 -48.50 -1.51 13.36
C LEU A 24 -48.00 -0.04 13.51
N GLY A 25 -48.53 0.88 12.67
CA GLY A 25 -48.15 2.29 12.73
C GLY A 25 -46.82 2.67 12.06
N PHE A 26 -46.20 1.74 11.33
CA PHE A 26 -45.05 2.05 10.50
C PHE A 26 -45.49 2.60 9.14
N ALA A 27 -45.23 3.88 8.90
CA ALA A 27 -45.47 4.51 7.60
C ALA A 27 -44.26 4.24 6.68
N PRO A 28 -44.35 3.30 5.69
CA PRO A 28 -43.23 2.96 4.82
C PRO A 28 -42.74 4.14 3.96
N GLY A 29 -43.56 5.18 3.78
CA GLY A 29 -43.16 6.40 3.05
C GLY A 29 -42.15 7.26 3.79
N GLU A 30 -42.20 7.34 5.13
CA GLU A 30 -41.25 8.11 5.92
C GLU A 30 -39.94 7.34 6.16
N ALA A 31 -40.00 6.00 6.28
CA ALA A 31 -38.83 5.16 6.43
C ALA A 31 -37.97 5.08 5.15
N LEU A 32 -38.54 5.31 3.97
CA LEU A 32 -37.82 5.36 2.70
C LEU A 32 -37.12 6.71 2.45
N ALA A 33 -37.56 7.77 3.15
CA ALA A 33 -36.99 9.12 2.96
C ALA A 33 -35.61 9.31 3.56
N GLU A 34 -35.15 8.43 4.44
CA GLU A 34 -33.85 8.50 5.13
C GLU A 34 -32.80 7.45 4.70
N VAL A 35 -33.01 6.75 3.61
CA VAL A 35 -31.92 5.91 3.07
C VAL A 35 -30.84 6.81 2.54
N ARG A 36 -29.82 7.06 3.38
CA ARG A 36 -28.61 7.75 2.95
C ARG A 36 -28.06 7.04 1.72
N ALA A 37 -27.77 7.82 0.68
CA ALA A 37 -27.12 7.27 -0.51
C ALA A 37 -25.89 6.45 -0.09
N PHE A 38 -25.76 5.24 -0.64
CA PHE A 38 -24.65 4.35 -0.32
C PHE A 38 -23.32 5.10 -0.52
N LYS A 39 -22.48 5.12 0.52
CA LYS A 39 -21.23 5.90 0.57
C LYS A 39 -20.37 5.76 -0.69
N LEU A 40 -20.37 4.57 -1.30
CA LEU A 40 -19.53 4.25 -2.45
C LEU A 40 -20.25 4.44 -3.81
N ALA A 41 -21.53 4.85 -3.83
CA ALA A 41 -22.32 4.94 -5.07
C ALA A 41 -21.73 5.91 -6.12
N ARG A 42 -20.93 6.88 -5.69
CA ARG A 42 -20.26 7.87 -6.56
C ARG A 42 -18.73 7.76 -6.54
N ALA A 43 -18.21 6.74 -5.87
CA ALA A 43 -16.77 6.55 -5.76
C ALA A 43 -16.21 5.85 -7.01
N THR A 44 -15.02 6.24 -7.41
CA THR A 44 -14.23 5.53 -8.40
C THR A 44 -13.50 4.40 -7.72
N GLU A 45 -13.70 3.18 -8.21
CA GLU A 45 -12.99 1.99 -7.75
C GLU A 45 -11.66 1.85 -8.49
N THR A 46 -10.60 1.56 -7.75
CA THR A 46 -9.27 1.28 -8.28
C THR A 46 -8.68 0.07 -7.58
N ARG A 47 -8.22 -0.91 -8.35
CA ARG A 47 -7.53 -2.10 -7.82
C ARG A 47 -6.09 -1.77 -7.48
N ASN A 48 -5.60 -2.32 -6.36
CA ASN A 48 -4.23 -2.16 -5.91
C ASN A 48 -3.77 -3.38 -5.12
N THR A 49 -2.50 -3.40 -4.74
CA THR A 49 -1.88 -4.45 -3.92
C THR A 49 -1.50 -3.89 -2.56
N CYS A 50 -1.76 -4.66 -1.50
CA CYS A 50 -1.38 -4.31 -0.14
C CYS A 50 0.15 -4.17 0.00
N PRO A 51 0.66 -3.08 0.58
CA PRO A 51 2.10 -2.82 0.66
C PRO A 51 2.80 -3.54 1.83
N TYR A 52 2.07 -4.21 2.72
CA TYR A 52 2.65 -4.66 4.00
C TYR A 52 3.51 -5.92 3.91
N CYS A 53 3.17 -6.88 3.07
CA CYS A 53 3.96 -8.10 3.01
C CYS A 53 3.85 -8.81 1.66
N SER A 54 4.69 -9.82 1.48
CA SER A 54 4.79 -10.62 0.26
C SER A 54 3.57 -11.48 -0.05
N VAL A 55 2.57 -11.56 0.82
CA VAL A 55 1.27 -12.20 0.52
C VAL A 55 0.61 -11.52 -0.68
N GLY A 56 0.80 -10.18 -0.83
CA GLY A 56 0.33 -9.47 -2.00
C GLY A 56 -1.19 -9.43 -2.12
N CYS A 57 -1.91 -9.25 -0.99
CA CYS A 57 -3.38 -9.16 -1.01
C CYS A 57 -3.87 -8.09 -1.96
N GLY A 58 -4.88 -8.42 -2.79
CA GLY A 58 -5.58 -7.46 -3.63
C GLY A 58 -6.51 -6.56 -2.82
N LEU A 59 -6.53 -5.31 -3.19
CA LEU A 59 -7.32 -4.25 -2.56
C LEU A 59 -8.23 -3.59 -3.58
N LEU A 60 -9.43 -3.21 -3.14
CA LEU A 60 -10.30 -2.25 -3.80
C LEU A 60 -10.20 -0.92 -3.05
N MET A 61 -9.77 0.12 -3.74
CA MET A 61 -9.64 1.47 -3.20
C MET A 61 -10.72 2.35 -3.84
N TYR A 62 -11.53 2.97 -3.02
CA TYR A 62 -12.62 3.84 -3.46
C TYR A 62 -12.25 5.28 -3.21
N SER A 63 -12.28 6.11 -4.25
CA SER A 63 -11.96 7.53 -4.15
C SER A 63 -13.13 8.41 -4.61
N LEU A 64 -13.31 9.54 -3.95
CA LEU A 64 -14.18 10.64 -4.38
C LEU A 64 -13.32 11.80 -4.85
N GLY A 65 -13.81 12.50 -5.85
CA GLY A 65 -13.14 13.64 -6.46
C GLY A 65 -12.73 13.34 -7.91
N ASP A 66 -12.59 14.40 -8.68
CA ASP A 66 -12.21 14.34 -10.09
C ASP A 66 -11.34 15.55 -10.43
N LYS A 67 -10.09 15.31 -10.76
CA LYS A 67 -9.13 16.38 -11.13
C LYS A 67 -9.60 17.17 -12.35
N ALA A 68 -10.32 16.55 -13.28
CA ALA A 68 -10.87 17.23 -14.45
C ALA A 68 -11.94 18.28 -14.06
N LYS A 69 -12.53 18.16 -12.86
CA LYS A 69 -13.50 19.11 -12.29
C LYS A 69 -12.90 19.97 -11.17
N ASN A 70 -11.58 20.07 -11.08
CA ASN A 70 -10.85 20.75 -10.00
C ASN A 70 -11.20 20.22 -8.58
N ALA A 71 -11.74 19.01 -8.48
CA ALA A 71 -12.01 18.36 -7.21
C ALA A 71 -10.83 17.46 -6.82
N HIS A 72 -10.27 17.68 -5.64
CA HIS A 72 -9.19 16.82 -5.13
C HIS A 72 -9.73 15.40 -4.89
N ALA A 73 -9.07 14.40 -5.49
CA ALA A 73 -9.44 13.01 -5.27
C ALA A 73 -8.92 12.54 -3.90
N GLU A 74 -9.81 12.00 -3.09
CA GLU A 74 -9.52 11.46 -1.77
C GLU A 74 -9.99 10.02 -1.65
N ILE A 75 -9.16 9.14 -1.08
CA ILE A 75 -9.53 7.76 -0.80
C ILE A 75 -10.45 7.76 0.42
N ILE A 76 -11.67 7.24 0.25
CA ILE A 76 -12.69 7.23 1.30
C ILE A 76 -12.95 5.85 1.90
N HIS A 77 -12.50 4.79 1.21
CA HIS A 77 -12.67 3.42 1.67
C HIS A 77 -11.63 2.50 1.00
N ILE A 78 -11.18 1.49 1.75
CA ILE A 78 -10.32 0.41 1.25
C ILE A 78 -10.87 -0.91 1.79
N GLU A 79 -10.99 -1.91 0.91
CA GLU A 79 -11.38 -3.26 1.27
C GLU A 79 -10.61 -4.31 0.46
N GLY A 80 -10.74 -5.58 0.83
CA GLY A 80 -10.11 -6.67 0.08
C GLY A 80 -10.86 -6.95 -1.22
N ASP A 81 -10.12 -7.18 -2.30
CA ASP A 81 -10.67 -7.55 -3.60
C ASP A 81 -11.19 -8.99 -3.56
N PRO A 82 -12.51 -9.22 -3.70
CA PRO A 82 -13.09 -10.58 -3.68
C PRO A 82 -12.69 -11.43 -4.88
N ASP A 83 -12.30 -10.81 -5.99
CA ASP A 83 -11.86 -11.49 -7.21
C ASP A 83 -10.37 -11.84 -7.19
N HIS A 84 -9.62 -11.32 -6.20
CA HIS A 84 -8.19 -11.57 -6.14
C HIS A 84 -7.90 -13.01 -5.68
N PRO A 85 -7.06 -13.78 -6.41
CA PRO A 85 -6.88 -15.22 -6.19
C PRO A 85 -6.25 -15.56 -4.83
N VAL A 86 -5.47 -14.64 -4.24
CA VAL A 86 -4.76 -14.88 -2.99
C VAL A 86 -5.65 -14.66 -1.77
N ASN A 87 -6.23 -13.48 -1.61
CA ASN A 87 -6.97 -13.11 -0.40
C ASN A 87 -8.49 -13.19 -0.52
N ARG A 88 -9.04 -13.25 -1.73
CA ARG A 88 -10.48 -13.44 -1.99
C ARG A 88 -11.38 -12.54 -1.13
N GLY A 89 -11.01 -11.26 -1.02
CA GLY A 89 -11.72 -10.27 -0.22
C GLY A 89 -11.35 -10.21 1.25
N THR A 90 -10.54 -11.14 1.79
CA THR A 90 -10.11 -11.10 3.19
C THR A 90 -8.89 -10.21 3.38
N LEU A 91 -8.81 -9.51 4.52
CA LEU A 91 -7.65 -8.71 4.91
C LEU A 91 -7.29 -9.01 6.37
N CYS A 92 -6.00 -9.00 6.67
CA CYS A 92 -5.53 -8.96 8.04
C CYS A 92 -5.77 -7.56 8.66
N PRO A 93 -5.64 -7.37 9.98
CA PRO A 93 -5.86 -6.06 10.61
C PRO A 93 -5.05 -4.91 10.01
N LYS A 94 -3.82 -5.15 9.54
CA LYS A 94 -3.01 -4.13 8.87
C LYS A 94 -3.60 -3.68 7.53
N GLY A 95 -4.05 -4.65 6.73
CA GLY A 95 -4.70 -4.37 5.44
C GLY A 95 -6.05 -3.66 5.64
N ALA A 96 -6.83 -4.07 6.64
CA ALA A 96 -8.10 -3.44 6.98
C ALA A 96 -7.93 -1.98 7.48
N GLY A 97 -6.81 -1.67 8.16
CA GLY A 97 -6.48 -0.34 8.66
C GLY A 97 -5.73 0.56 7.67
N LEU A 98 -5.61 0.18 6.40
CA LEU A 98 -4.83 0.95 5.41
C LEU A 98 -5.37 2.36 5.16
N LEU A 99 -6.67 2.58 5.28
CA LEU A 99 -7.26 3.91 5.11
C LEU A 99 -6.68 4.90 6.12
N ASP A 100 -6.64 4.51 7.39
CA ASP A 100 -6.08 5.33 8.47
C ASP A 100 -4.57 5.55 8.28
N PHE A 101 -3.86 4.51 7.81
CA PHE A 101 -2.44 4.64 7.47
C PHE A 101 -2.19 5.66 6.36
N VAL A 102 -2.97 5.62 5.27
CA VAL A 102 -2.83 6.53 4.13
C VAL A 102 -3.06 7.99 4.55
N HIS A 103 -4.05 8.23 5.42
CA HIS A 103 -4.43 9.56 5.89
C HIS A 103 -3.72 9.98 7.19
N SER A 104 -2.83 9.16 7.73
CA SER A 104 -2.12 9.47 8.98
C SER A 104 -1.30 10.76 8.85
N PRO A 105 -1.48 11.73 9.75
CA PRO A 105 -0.68 12.95 9.77
C PRO A 105 0.78 12.69 10.14
N ASN A 106 1.07 11.53 10.73
CA ASN A 106 2.42 11.13 11.12
C ASN A 106 3.19 10.44 9.97
N ARG A 107 2.57 10.24 8.81
CA ARG A 107 3.22 9.66 7.67
C ARG A 107 4.22 10.62 7.07
N LEU A 108 5.50 10.20 6.98
CA LEU A 108 6.54 10.97 6.29
C LEU A 108 6.22 11.04 4.78
N GLN A 109 6.14 12.26 4.27
CA GLN A 109 5.86 12.54 2.85
C GLN A 109 7.09 13.07 2.10
N TYR A 110 8.10 13.50 2.84
CA TYR A 110 9.31 14.12 2.30
C TYR A 110 10.54 13.57 3.00
N PRO A 111 11.69 13.51 2.30
CA PRO A 111 12.93 13.11 2.92
C PRO A 111 13.40 14.15 3.94
N GLU A 112 14.05 13.65 4.98
CA GLU A 112 14.67 14.45 6.02
C GLU A 112 16.15 14.09 6.11
N TYR A 113 16.98 15.10 6.28
CA TYR A 113 18.42 14.97 6.43
C TYR A 113 18.85 15.47 7.80
N ARG A 114 19.71 14.70 8.45
CA ARG A 114 20.42 15.11 9.65
C ARG A 114 21.92 15.16 9.38
N ALA A 115 22.52 16.32 9.53
CA ALA A 115 23.95 16.49 9.34
C ALA A 115 24.76 15.62 10.33
N PRO A 116 25.98 15.17 9.98
CA PRO A 116 26.87 14.47 10.92
C PRO A 116 27.07 15.26 12.19
N GLY A 117 26.83 14.63 13.37
CA GLY A 117 26.88 15.29 14.67
C GLY A 117 25.70 16.22 14.99
N GLY A 118 24.81 16.46 14.05
CA GLY A 118 23.59 17.24 14.26
C GLY A 118 22.55 16.51 15.10
N LYS A 119 21.70 17.28 15.80
CA LYS A 119 20.62 16.74 16.64
C LYS A 119 19.24 16.80 15.95
N GLU A 120 19.09 17.66 14.97
CA GLU A 120 17.80 17.96 14.33
C GLU A 120 17.74 17.42 12.92
N TRP A 121 16.52 16.97 12.54
CA TRP A 121 16.19 16.57 11.18
C TRP A 121 15.69 17.80 10.40
N GLN A 122 16.18 17.94 9.18
CA GLN A 122 15.80 19.03 8.27
C GLN A 122 15.16 18.42 7.03
N ARG A 123 13.96 18.89 6.69
CA ARG A 123 13.29 18.52 5.46
C ARG A 123 14.10 19.00 4.25
N ILE A 124 14.33 18.09 3.30
CA ILE A 124 15.00 18.38 2.03
C ILE A 124 14.09 17.98 0.85
N SER A 125 14.45 18.39 -0.36
CA SER A 125 13.77 17.96 -1.57
C SER A 125 14.14 16.51 -1.92
N TRP A 126 13.29 15.83 -2.71
CA TRP A 126 13.60 14.51 -3.25
C TRP A 126 14.85 14.54 -4.15
N ASP A 127 15.01 15.57 -4.98
CA ASP A 127 16.16 15.71 -5.88
C ASP A 127 17.47 15.87 -5.09
N ASP A 128 17.44 16.63 -4.00
CA ASP A 128 18.59 16.78 -3.12
C ASP A 128 18.93 15.47 -2.41
N ALA A 129 17.91 14.75 -1.92
CA ALA A 129 18.09 13.44 -1.28
C ALA A 129 18.72 12.43 -2.26
N PHE A 130 18.17 12.29 -3.46
CA PHE A 130 18.70 11.38 -4.48
C PHE A 130 20.11 11.76 -4.91
N SER A 131 20.39 13.03 -5.12
CA SER A 131 21.71 13.50 -5.51
C SER A 131 22.78 13.21 -4.45
N ARG A 132 22.45 13.41 -3.16
CA ARG A 132 23.36 13.11 -2.05
C ARG A 132 23.62 11.62 -1.93
N ILE A 133 22.55 10.79 -1.95
CA ILE A 133 22.69 9.32 -1.86
C ILE A 133 23.50 8.78 -3.04
N ALA A 134 23.13 9.16 -4.27
CA ALA A 134 23.80 8.70 -5.47
C ALA A 134 25.31 9.06 -5.47
N ARG A 135 25.65 10.27 -5.03
CA ARG A 135 27.05 10.71 -4.91
C ARG A 135 27.83 9.86 -3.91
N LEU A 136 27.27 9.65 -2.71
CA LEU A 136 27.92 8.84 -1.68
C LEU A 136 28.14 7.40 -2.16
N MET A 137 27.12 6.81 -2.78
CA MET A 137 27.21 5.44 -3.34
C MET A 137 28.23 5.37 -4.46
N LYS A 138 28.23 6.33 -5.37
CA LYS A 138 29.20 6.36 -6.48
C LYS A 138 30.63 6.53 -5.98
N ASP A 139 30.89 7.49 -5.08
CA ASP A 139 32.22 7.77 -4.55
C ASP A 139 32.78 6.58 -3.76
N ASP A 140 31.95 5.88 -3.01
CA ASP A 140 32.34 4.67 -2.29
C ASP A 140 32.59 3.50 -3.25
N ARG A 141 31.70 3.29 -4.20
CA ARG A 141 31.83 2.22 -5.20
C ARG A 141 33.05 2.41 -6.08
N ASP A 142 33.32 3.63 -6.59
CA ASP A 142 34.47 3.91 -7.45
C ASP A 142 35.80 3.63 -6.73
N ARG A 143 35.85 3.80 -5.41
CA ARG A 143 37.05 3.54 -4.61
C ARG A 143 37.24 2.07 -4.21
N HIS A 144 36.15 1.33 -4.02
CA HIS A 144 36.18 0.02 -3.36
C HIS A 144 35.63 -1.13 -4.21
N PHE A 145 35.24 -0.87 -5.45
CA PHE A 145 34.75 -1.94 -6.33
C PHE A 145 35.90 -2.82 -6.80
N ILE A 146 35.77 -4.12 -6.60
CA ILE A 146 36.75 -5.13 -6.98
C ILE A 146 36.25 -5.91 -8.17
N ALA A 147 36.80 -5.65 -9.35
CA ALA A 147 36.41 -6.35 -10.59
C ALA A 147 36.98 -7.77 -10.63
N LYS A 148 38.26 -7.93 -10.21
CA LYS A 148 38.96 -9.21 -10.18
C LYS A 148 39.61 -9.44 -8.83
N ASN A 149 39.68 -10.68 -8.38
CA ASN A 149 40.40 -11.08 -7.18
C ASN A 149 41.93 -11.25 -7.46
N ASP A 150 42.69 -11.61 -6.43
CA ASP A 150 44.16 -11.80 -6.50
C ASP A 150 44.57 -12.96 -7.43
N LYS A 151 43.64 -13.85 -7.77
CA LYS A 151 43.82 -14.95 -8.71
C LYS A 151 43.46 -14.59 -10.16
N GLY A 152 43.04 -13.34 -10.41
CA GLY A 152 42.60 -12.87 -11.73
C GLY A 152 41.16 -13.26 -12.11
N GLU A 153 40.42 -13.91 -11.22
CA GLU A 153 39.04 -14.30 -11.45
C GLU A 153 38.11 -13.11 -11.35
N THR A 154 37.12 -12.99 -12.23
CA THR A 154 36.11 -11.93 -12.21
C THR A 154 35.15 -12.12 -11.05
N VAL A 155 35.11 -11.19 -10.12
CA VAL A 155 34.27 -11.24 -8.92
C VAL A 155 33.24 -10.10 -8.85
N ASN A 156 33.46 -8.97 -9.50
CA ASN A 156 32.53 -7.83 -9.60
C ASN A 156 31.84 -7.51 -8.26
N ARG A 157 32.63 -7.34 -7.19
CA ARG A 157 32.11 -7.17 -5.82
C ARG A 157 32.35 -5.80 -5.25
N TRP A 158 31.38 -5.33 -4.47
CA TRP A 158 31.43 -4.11 -3.67
C TRP A 158 31.02 -4.45 -2.23
N LEU A 159 31.99 -4.38 -1.28
CA LEU A 159 31.86 -4.90 0.08
C LEU A 159 31.69 -3.82 1.15
N THR A 160 31.99 -2.56 0.83
CA THR A 160 31.92 -1.45 1.79
C THR A 160 30.52 -0.92 2.00
N THR A 161 29.58 -1.28 1.14
CA THR A 161 28.16 -0.95 1.26
C THR A 161 27.33 -2.22 1.38
N GLY A 162 26.42 -2.24 2.34
CA GLY A 162 25.41 -3.27 2.52
C GLY A 162 23.99 -2.73 2.26
N PHE A 163 23.04 -3.61 2.03
CA PHE A 163 21.64 -3.29 1.87
C PHE A 163 20.81 -4.12 2.84
N LEU A 164 20.04 -3.43 3.69
CA LEU A 164 19.08 -4.08 4.60
C LEU A 164 17.67 -3.85 4.07
N ALA A 165 17.03 -4.92 3.61
CA ALA A 165 15.67 -4.91 3.11
C ALA A 165 14.65 -5.09 4.24
N ALA A 166 13.37 -4.93 3.90
CA ALA A 166 12.26 -5.22 4.79
C ALA A 166 11.44 -6.41 4.27
N SER A 167 10.75 -7.11 5.17
CA SER A 167 9.70 -8.09 4.80
C SER A 167 8.38 -7.41 4.44
N ALA A 168 8.22 -6.13 4.77
CA ALA A 168 7.05 -5.32 4.45
C ALA A 168 7.14 -4.80 2.99
N SER A 169 7.07 -5.71 2.04
CA SER A 169 7.09 -5.40 0.60
C SER A 169 6.46 -6.55 -0.20
N SER A 170 6.01 -6.25 -1.42
CA SER A 170 5.54 -7.29 -2.33
C SER A 170 6.70 -8.15 -2.84
N ASN A 171 6.39 -9.34 -3.37
CA ASN A 171 7.38 -10.25 -3.97
C ASN A 171 8.13 -9.58 -5.13
N GLU A 172 7.42 -8.82 -5.96
CA GLU A 172 7.98 -8.11 -7.12
C GLU A 172 8.97 -7.05 -6.68
N THR A 173 8.61 -6.27 -5.63
CA THR A 173 9.50 -5.27 -5.04
C THR A 173 10.76 -5.93 -4.47
N GLY A 174 10.61 -7.03 -3.74
CA GLY A 174 11.74 -7.78 -3.18
C GLY A 174 12.67 -8.33 -4.26
N TYR A 175 12.10 -8.93 -5.30
CA TYR A 175 12.86 -9.46 -6.45
C TYR A 175 13.62 -8.35 -7.18
N LEU A 176 12.94 -7.25 -7.53
CA LEU A 176 13.56 -6.14 -8.24
C LEU A 176 14.67 -5.49 -7.41
N THR A 177 14.42 -5.25 -6.13
CA THR A 177 15.42 -4.69 -5.21
C THR A 177 16.66 -5.56 -5.15
N HIS A 178 16.49 -6.88 -4.95
CA HIS A 178 17.62 -7.81 -4.92
C HIS A 178 18.40 -7.79 -6.25
N LYS A 179 17.71 -7.81 -7.38
CA LYS A 179 18.33 -7.77 -8.70
C LYS A 179 19.13 -6.49 -8.93
N VAL A 180 18.58 -5.32 -8.58
CA VAL A 180 19.26 -4.02 -8.72
C VAL A 180 20.47 -3.94 -7.81
N VAL A 181 20.32 -4.30 -6.53
CA VAL A 181 21.44 -4.23 -5.54
C VAL A 181 22.57 -5.16 -5.96
N ARG A 182 22.26 -6.38 -6.42
CA ARG A 182 23.26 -7.32 -6.92
C ARG A 182 23.94 -6.84 -8.21
N SER A 183 23.22 -6.17 -9.10
CA SER A 183 23.83 -5.63 -10.33
C SER A 183 24.87 -4.55 -10.07
N MET A 184 24.78 -3.88 -8.93
CA MET A 184 25.79 -2.91 -8.47
C MET A 184 27.04 -3.56 -7.83
N GLY A 185 27.00 -4.87 -7.60
CA GLY A 185 28.10 -5.63 -6.97
C GLY A 185 28.00 -5.75 -5.44
N VAL A 186 26.93 -5.26 -4.83
CA VAL A 186 26.71 -5.37 -3.38
C VAL A 186 26.45 -6.83 -2.99
N LEU A 187 27.28 -7.35 -2.07
CA LEU A 187 27.14 -8.71 -1.54
C LEU A 187 26.40 -8.75 -0.19
N GLY A 188 26.59 -7.75 0.65
CA GLY A 188 25.92 -7.59 1.94
C GLY A 188 24.46 -7.23 1.75
N PHE A 189 23.60 -8.23 1.48
CA PHE A 189 22.16 -8.06 1.33
C PHE A 189 21.44 -8.97 2.32
N ASP A 190 20.65 -8.38 3.20
CA ASP A 190 19.86 -9.10 4.19
C ASP A 190 18.52 -8.42 4.47
N ASN A 191 17.67 -9.06 5.25
CA ASN A 191 16.42 -8.47 5.71
C ASN A 191 16.13 -8.86 7.17
N GLN A 192 15.24 -8.11 7.82
CA GLN A 192 14.91 -8.33 9.24
C GLN A 192 14.19 -9.67 9.51
N ALA A 193 13.61 -10.31 8.51
CA ALA A 193 12.91 -11.58 8.68
C ALA A 193 13.85 -12.81 8.68
N ARG A 194 15.14 -12.62 8.46
CA ARG A 194 16.16 -13.67 8.49
C ARG A 194 16.77 -13.94 9.85
N VAL A 195 16.41 -13.15 10.84
CA VAL A 195 16.94 -13.29 12.21
C VAL A 195 16.25 -14.45 12.92
#